data_54922854b7e5adb1d01a048db0f30cba
#
_entry.id   54922854b7e5adb1d01a048db0f30cba
#
_cell.length_a   1.000
_cell.length_b   1.000
_cell.length_c   1.000
_cell.angle_alpha   90.00
_cell.angle_beta   90.00
_cell.angle_gamma   90.00
#
_symmetry.space_group_name_H-M   'P 1'
#
loop_
_entity.id
_entity.type
_entity.pdbx_description
1 polymer ?
#
loop_
_entity_poly.entity_id
_entity_poly.type
_entity_poly.pdbx_seq_one_letter_code
_entity_poly.pdbx_strand_id
1 'polypeptide(L)'
;MKPFYGIDRTTLKKNTFHEGDCFIAATVSDMTRQSYERALQSAAKELEATKLNPVLRGLKTVCSWITLIVFIGTIRALGNVTIAEAFENAPFIFWLMGGCGIVWLVLTYLTNRKAKTVMAGEDFSQSTRRLEGEIDRVFRELQVPEDAKEVDVVQLTYRWKNGTVKISTTGSETTPYTNVSLRVFRREDVLCLADLENRYELPISAMRRLKMVKKPLVIQGWNKEEKLNDPFYKPYKLTMDNYERVHTKSYGLLELNHDGVDWALWLPPYELNYISALTGLPITEE
;
A
#
# COMPACT_ATOMS: atom_id res chain seq x y z
N MET A 1 -15.49 -9.72 7.07
CA MET A 1 -15.70 -8.43 7.73
C MET A 1 -14.34 -7.75 7.83
N LYS A 2 -14.17 -6.53 7.32
CA LYS A 2 -12.91 -5.79 7.44
C LYS A 2 -12.87 -5.13 8.81
N PRO A 3 -11.75 -5.21 9.53
CA PRO A 3 -11.61 -4.46 10.76
C PRO A 3 -11.69 -2.96 10.46
N PHE A 4 -12.30 -2.20 11.34
CA PHE A 4 -12.22 -0.75 11.30
C PHE A 4 -10.75 -0.30 11.43
N TYR A 5 -10.41 0.85 10.84
CA TYR A 5 -9.05 1.39 10.86
C TYR A 5 -8.65 1.99 12.23
N GLY A 6 -9.48 1.82 13.23
CA GLY A 6 -9.24 2.20 14.60
C GLY A 6 -8.93 1.00 15.49
N ILE A 7 -8.31 1.25 16.62
CA ILE A 7 -7.94 0.26 17.62
C ILE A 7 -8.45 0.73 18.98
N ASP A 8 -9.28 -0.09 19.62
CA ASP A 8 -9.63 0.11 21.02
C ASP A 8 -8.40 -0.16 21.92
N ARG A 9 -7.86 0.89 22.52
CA ARG A 9 -6.73 0.80 23.43
C ARG A 9 -7.02 0.00 24.69
N THR A 10 -8.26 0.09 25.18
CA THR A 10 -8.70 -0.68 26.34
C THR A 10 -8.74 -2.16 26.00
N THR A 11 -9.22 -2.48 24.84
CA THR A 11 -9.31 -3.85 24.31
C THR A 11 -7.94 -4.44 24.00
N LEU A 12 -7.00 -3.64 23.46
CA LEU A 12 -5.62 -4.08 23.28
C LEU A 12 -5.00 -4.59 24.59
N LYS A 13 -5.22 -3.89 25.70
CA LYS A 13 -4.75 -4.32 27.01
C LYS A 13 -5.39 -5.62 27.47
N LYS A 14 -6.63 -5.89 27.06
CA LYS A 14 -7.39 -7.10 27.38
C LYS A 14 -7.28 -8.18 26.32
N ASN A 15 -6.48 -7.95 25.25
CA ASN A 15 -6.32 -8.86 24.12
C ASN A 15 -7.64 -9.18 23.37
N THR A 16 -8.57 -8.24 23.33
CA THR A 16 -9.80 -8.32 22.53
C THR A 16 -9.79 -7.26 21.43
N PHE A 17 -10.50 -7.52 20.33
CA PHE A 17 -10.69 -6.57 19.25
C PHE A 17 -12.16 -6.34 19.01
N HIS A 18 -12.51 -5.07 18.79
CA HIS A 18 -13.80 -4.70 18.24
C HIS A 18 -13.66 -4.41 16.75
N GLU A 19 -14.54 -4.98 15.96
CA GLU A 19 -14.72 -4.59 14.57
C GLU A 19 -15.46 -3.24 14.57
N GLY A 20 -15.12 -2.36 13.63
CA GLY A 20 -15.69 -1.02 13.55
C GLY A 20 -17.11 -0.97 12.96
N ASP A 21 -17.86 -2.07 13.03
CA ASP A 21 -19.21 -2.17 12.46
C ASP A 21 -20.18 -1.14 13.08
N CYS A 22 -19.93 -0.72 14.32
CA CYS A 22 -20.71 0.33 14.97
C CYS A 22 -20.63 1.70 14.29
N PHE A 23 -19.65 1.92 13.42
CA PHE A 23 -19.49 3.15 12.67
C PHE A 23 -20.00 3.05 11.23
N ILE A 24 -20.44 1.87 10.77
CA ILE A 24 -20.93 1.69 9.39
C ILE A 24 -22.31 2.37 9.28
N ALA A 25 -22.35 3.43 8.48
CA ALA A 25 -23.58 4.15 8.18
C ALA A 25 -24.21 3.76 6.85
N ALA A 26 -23.40 3.28 5.91
CA ALA A 26 -23.86 2.79 4.62
C ALA A 26 -22.92 1.69 4.10
N THR A 27 -23.50 0.73 3.39
CA THR A 27 -22.77 -0.36 2.71
C THR A 27 -23.24 -0.41 1.27
N VAL A 28 -22.29 -0.64 0.37
CA VAL A 28 -22.57 -0.80 -1.05
C VAL A 28 -23.45 -2.01 -1.31
N SER A 29 -24.45 -1.87 -2.19
CA SER A 29 -25.32 -2.99 -2.58
C SER A 29 -24.53 -4.11 -3.23
N ASP A 30 -25.03 -5.35 -3.09
CA ASP A 30 -24.40 -6.53 -3.71
C ASP A 30 -24.31 -6.39 -5.24
N MET A 31 -25.26 -5.72 -5.87
CA MET A 31 -25.24 -5.51 -7.32
C MET A 31 -24.08 -4.59 -7.73
N THR A 32 -23.89 -3.47 -7.05
CA THR A 32 -22.80 -2.53 -7.33
C THR A 32 -21.44 -3.17 -6.99
N ARG A 33 -21.35 -3.90 -5.86
CA ARG A 33 -20.16 -4.67 -5.50
C ARG A 33 -19.76 -5.65 -6.59
N GLN A 34 -20.69 -6.48 -7.07
CA GLN A 34 -20.44 -7.43 -8.16
C GLN A 34 -20.02 -6.76 -9.46
N SER A 35 -20.62 -5.60 -9.79
CA SER A 35 -20.24 -4.84 -10.98
C SER A 35 -18.80 -4.34 -10.89
N TYR A 36 -18.44 -3.75 -9.74
CA TYR A 36 -17.08 -3.32 -9.43
C TYR A 36 -16.08 -4.49 -9.49
N GLU A 37 -16.40 -5.62 -8.85
CA GLU A 37 -15.52 -6.81 -8.86
C GLU A 37 -15.28 -7.35 -10.28
N ARG A 38 -16.32 -7.35 -11.15
CA ARG A 38 -16.16 -7.73 -12.56
C ARG A 38 -15.28 -6.75 -13.33
N ALA A 39 -15.44 -5.45 -13.09
CA ALA A 39 -14.60 -4.43 -13.72
C ALA A 39 -13.15 -4.56 -13.24
N LEU A 40 -12.94 -4.79 -11.95
CA LEU A 40 -11.62 -5.03 -11.35
C LEU A 40 -10.95 -6.29 -11.94
N GLN A 41 -11.69 -7.39 -12.07
CA GLN A 41 -11.19 -8.62 -12.70
C GLN A 41 -10.83 -8.40 -14.17
N SER A 42 -11.64 -7.62 -14.92
CA SER A 42 -11.32 -7.27 -16.30
C SER A 42 -10.03 -6.46 -16.40
N ALA A 43 -9.89 -5.40 -15.59
CA ALA A 43 -8.68 -4.59 -15.55
C ALA A 43 -7.44 -5.40 -15.10
N ALA A 44 -7.61 -6.28 -14.11
CA ALA A 44 -6.55 -7.19 -13.66
C ALA A 44 -6.11 -8.16 -14.77
N LYS A 45 -7.06 -8.68 -15.57
CA LYS A 45 -6.75 -9.54 -16.72
C LYS A 45 -5.95 -8.81 -17.78
N GLU A 46 -6.31 -7.56 -18.11
CA GLU A 46 -5.53 -6.73 -19.04
C GLU A 46 -4.13 -6.42 -18.47
N LEU A 47 -4.03 -6.16 -17.18
CA LEU A 47 -2.74 -5.98 -16.51
C LEU A 47 -1.89 -7.27 -16.55
N GLU A 48 -2.50 -8.44 -16.32
CA GLU A 48 -1.80 -9.73 -16.50
C GLU A 48 -1.34 -9.94 -17.95
N ALA A 49 -2.08 -9.46 -18.93
CA ALA A 49 -1.69 -9.52 -20.34
C ALA A 49 -0.41 -8.73 -20.65
N THR A 50 -0.02 -7.77 -19.82
CA THR A 50 1.28 -7.07 -19.94
C THR A 50 2.46 -7.98 -19.63
N LYS A 51 2.25 -9.03 -18.84
CA LYS A 51 3.30 -9.95 -18.41
C LYS A 51 3.68 -10.93 -19.52
N LEU A 52 4.94 -11.36 -19.51
CA LEU A 52 5.38 -12.45 -20.39
C LEU A 52 4.71 -13.78 -20.00
N ASN A 53 4.67 -14.71 -20.98
CA ASN A 53 4.29 -16.09 -20.71
C ASN A 53 5.05 -16.63 -19.49
N PRO A 54 4.41 -17.42 -18.60
CA PRO A 54 5.02 -17.96 -17.39
C PRO A 54 6.37 -18.64 -17.61
N VAL A 55 6.55 -19.35 -18.73
CA VAL A 55 7.81 -20.01 -19.09
C VAL A 55 8.93 -18.97 -19.33
N LEU A 56 8.66 -17.93 -20.12
CA LEU A 56 9.63 -16.87 -20.39
C LEU A 56 9.93 -16.03 -19.13
N ARG A 57 8.93 -15.84 -18.27
CA ARG A 57 9.10 -15.19 -16.97
C ARG A 57 9.99 -16.01 -16.05
N GLY A 58 9.77 -17.33 -15.98
CA GLY A 58 10.62 -18.27 -15.24
C GLY A 58 12.07 -18.24 -15.79
N LEU A 59 12.23 -18.30 -17.09
CA LEU A 59 13.55 -18.20 -17.74
C LEU A 59 14.26 -16.89 -17.42
N LYS A 60 13.54 -15.76 -17.50
CA LYS A 60 14.07 -14.43 -17.11
C LYS A 60 14.58 -14.43 -15.67
N THR A 61 13.79 -15.00 -14.73
CA THR A 61 14.16 -15.07 -13.32
C THR A 61 15.40 -15.95 -13.12
N VAL A 62 15.46 -17.12 -13.72
CA VAL A 62 16.62 -18.04 -13.65
C VAL A 62 17.87 -17.37 -14.21
N CYS A 63 17.78 -16.78 -15.40
CA CYS A 63 18.91 -16.06 -16.00
C CYS A 63 19.40 -14.89 -15.15
N SER A 64 18.48 -14.14 -14.53
CA SER A 64 18.82 -13.07 -13.59
C SER A 64 19.62 -13.58 -12.39
N TRP A 65 19.15 -14.67 -11.75
CA TRP A 65 19.83 -15.27 -10.62
C TRP A 65 21.20 -15.85 -10.98
N ILE A 66 21.33 -16.54 -12.12
CA ILE A 66 22.61 -17.05 -12.60
C ILE A 66 23.58 -15.90 -12.83
N THR A 67 23.15 -14.86 -13.55
CA THR A 67 23.99 -13.68 -13.81
C THR A 67 24.46 -13.03 -12.51
N LEU A 68 23.54 -12.84 -11.54
CA LEU A 68 23.86 -12.24 -10.25
C LEU A 68 24.86 -13.08 -9.43
N ILE A 69 24.61 -14.40 -9.31
CA ILE A 69 25.47 -15.31 -8.53
C ILE A 69 26.86 -15.36 -9.14
N VAL A 70 26.96 -15.50 -10.47
CA VAL A 70 28.24 -15.56 -11.17
C VAL A 70 28.96 -14.22 -11.06
N PHE A 71 28.25 -13.09 -11.18
CA PHE A 71 28.83 -11.75 -11.02
C PHE A 71 29.41 -11.54 -9.61
N ILE A 72 28.68 -11.90 -8.56
CA ILE A 72 29.18 -11.81 -7.19
C ILE A 72 30.37 -12.74 -6.97
N GLY A 73 30.32 -13.97 -7.50
CA GLY A 73 31.42 -14.92 -7.44
C GLY A 73 32.68 -14.39 -8.15
N THR A 74 32.51 -13.79 -9.32
CA THR A 74 33.60 -13.18 -10.08
C THR A 74 34.24 -12.01 -9.34
N ILE A 75 33.44 -11.10 -8.75
CA ILE A 75 33.96 -9.99 -7.91
C ILE A 75 34.79 -10.51 -6.75
N ARG A 76 34.32 -11.56 -6.06
CA ARG A 76 35.08 -12.16 -4.96
C ARG A 76 36.40 -12.81 -5.43
N ALA A 77 36.38 -13.47 -6.59
CA ALA A 77 37.59 -14.08 -7.17
C ALA A 77 38.62 -13.02 -7.61
N LEU A 78 38.16 -11.90 -8.16
CA LEU A 78 39.01 -10.78 -8.61
C LEU A 78 39.71 -10.05 -7.43
N GLY A 79 39.33 -10.28 -6.20
CA GLY A 79 40.10 -9.82 -5.04
C GLY A 79 41.47 -10.49 -4.91
N ASN A 80 41.71 -11.63 -5.60
CA ASN A 80 42.92 -12.41 -5.50
C ASN A 80 43.62 -12.70 -6.87
N VAL A 81 42.93 -12.47 -8.00
CA VAL A 81 43.44 -12.77 -9.38
C VAL A 81 42.97 -11.69 -10.35
N THR A 82 43.71 -11.52 -11.45
CA THR A 82 43.31 -10.58 -12.50
C THR A 82 42.16 -11.13 -13.35
N ILE A 83 41.42 -10.25 -14.05
CA ILE A 83 40.33 -10.65 -14.93
C ILE A 83 40.83 -11.59 -16.05
N ALA A 84 42.02 -11.35 -16.58
CA ALA A 84 42.61 -12.20 -17.62
C ALA A 84 42.87 -13.61 -17.11
N GLU A 85 43.49 -13.75 -15.96
CA GLU A 85 43.74 -15.05 -15.30
C GLU A 85 42.44 -15.78 -14.92
N ALA A 86 41.41 -15.05 -14.44
CA ALA A 86 40.09 -15.63 -14.15
C ALA A 86 39.43 -16.14 -15.44
N PHE A 87 39.55 -15.40 -16.57
CA PHE A 87 39.00 -15.81 -17.86
C PHE A 87 39.72 -17.04 -18.42
N GLU A 88 41.05 -17.09 -18.33
CA GLU A 88 41.85 -18.23 -18.81
C GLU A 88 41.52 -19.50 -17.98
N ASN A 89 41.36 -19.39 -16.67
CA ASN A 89 41.09 -20.52 -15.80
C ASN A 89 39.63 -21.04 -15.86
N ALA A 90 38.68 -20.17 -16.18
CA ALA A 90 37.25 -20.53 -16.18
C ALA A 90 36.43 -19.81 -17.26
N PRO A 91 36.79 -19.95 -18.56
CA PRO A 91 36.12 -19.24 -19.66
C PRO A 91 34.62 -19.55 -19.73
N PHE A 92 34.21 -20.76 -19.38
CA PHE A 92 32.83 -21.19 -19.40
C PHE A 92 31.94 -20.34 -18.48
N ILE A 93 32.44 -19.90 -17.33
CA ILE A 93 31.71 -19.06 -16.40
C ILE A 93 31.39 -17.69 -17.01
N PHE A 94 32.34 -17.08 -17.73
CA PHE A 94 32.12 -15.81 -18.40
C PHE A 94 31.14 -15.93 -19.57
N TRP A 95 31.23 -17.03 -20.36
CA TRP A 95 30.29 -17.30 -21.43
C TRP A 95 28.87 -17.54 -20.87
N LEU A 96 28.75 -18.28 -19.77
CA LEU A 96 27.46 -18.51 -19.10
C LEU A 96 26.86 -17.19 -18.59
N MET A 97 27.67 -16.35 -17.92
CA MET A 97 27.24 -15.04 -17.43
C MET A 97 26.80 -14.13 -18.59
N GLY A 98 27.63 -14.03 -19.64
CA GLY A 98 27.31 -13.24 -20.81
C GLY A 98 26.05 -13.71 -21.53
N GLY A 99 25.91 -15.02 -21.74
CA GLY A 99 24.72 -15.63 -22.36
C GLY A 99 23.44 -15.39 -21.54
N CYS A 100 23.48 -15.68 -20.25
CA CYS A 100 22.35 -15.42 -19.36
C CYS A 100 22.02 -13.92 -19.23
N GLY A 101 23.04 -13.06 -19.19
CA GLY A 101 22.89 -11.61 -19.18
C GLY A 101 22.18 -11.08 -20.43
N ILE A 102 22.59 -11.56 -21.61
CA ILE A 102 21.95 -11.19 -22.88
C ILE A 102 20.49 -11.66 -22.90
N VAL A 103 20.23 -12.91 -22.54
CA VAL A 103 18.85 -13.45 -22.46
C VAL A 103 18.01 -12.62 -21.50
N TRP A 104 18.53 -12.29 -20.33
CA TRP A 104 17.83 -11.45 -19.36
C TRP A 104 17.51 -10.04 -19.90
N LEU A 105 18.47 -9.40 -20.58
CA LEU A 105 18.26 -8.09 -21.20
C LEU A 105 17.21 -8.14 -22.30
N VAL A 106 17.27 -9.15 -23.19
CA VAL A 106 16.28 -9.34 -24.26
C VAL A 106 14.90 -9.56 -23.69
N LEU A 107 14.76 -10.44 -22.68
CA LEU A 107 13.47 -10.70 -22.05
C LEU A 107 12.96 -9.49 -21.29
N THR A 108 13.83 -8.68 -20.71
CA THR A 108 13.46 -7.40 -20.07
C THR A 108 12.95 -6.40 -21.10
N TYR A 109 13.64 -6.26 -22.22
CA TYR A 109 13.19 -5.42 -23.33
C TYR A 109 11.83 -5.87 -23.87
N LEU A 110 11.64 -7.18 -24.10
CA LEU A 110 10.38 -7.74 -24.57
C LEU A 110 9.23 -7.52 -23.55
N THR A 111 9.52 -7.65 -22.27
CA THR A 111 8.54 -7.33 -21.20
C THR A 111 8.09 -5.88 -21.28
N ASN A 112 9.04 -4.95 -21.33
CA ASN A 112 8.76 -3.52 -21.37
C ASN A 112 8.04 -3.12 -22.67
N ARG A 113 8.45 -3.69 -23.80
CA ARG A 113 7.77 -3.47 -25.08
C ARG A 113 6.33 -3.97 -25.06
N LYS A 114 6.12 -5.20 -24.57
CA LYS A 114 4.78 -5.79 -24.45
C LYS A 114 3.90 -4.96 -23.52
N ALA A 115 4.41 -4.58 -22.35
CA ALA A 115 3.68 -3.74 -21.41
C ALA A 115 3.25 -2.41 -22.04
N LYS A 116 4.17 -1.70 -22.74
CA LYS A 116 3.84 -0.46 -23.45
C LYS A 116 2.77 -0.67 -24.51
N THR A 117 2.85 -1.76 -25.29
CA THR A 117 1.86 -2.05 -26.34
C THR A 117 0.49 -2.34 -25.75
N VAL A 118 0.39 -3.13 -24.68
CA VAL A 118 -0.89 -3.45 -24.04
C VAL A 118 -1.48 -2.21 -23.37
N MET A 119 -0.67 -1.44 -22.62
CA MET A 119 -1.13 -0.22 -21.95
C MET A 119 -1.58 0.88 -22.94
N ALA A 120 -1.02 0.91 -24.14
CA ALA A 120 -1.44 1.81 -25.21
C ALA A 120 -2.66 1.27 -26.00
N GLY A 121 -3.09 0.05 -25.74
CA GLY A 121 -4.22 -0.60 -26.40
C GLY A 121 -5.55 -0.04 -25.95
N GLU A 122 -6.54 -0.11 -26.85
CA GLU A 122 -7.89 0.36 -26.60
C GLU A 122 -8.58 -0.47 -25.49
N ASP A 123 -8.37 -1.77 -25.46
CA ASP A 123 -8.94 -2.69 -24.46
C ASP A 123 -8.49 -2.33 -23.03
N PHE A 124 -7.20 -2.02 -22.84
CA PHE A 124 -6.69 -1.56 -21.56
C PHE A 124 -7.30 -0.23 -21.13
N SER A 125 -7.37 0.73 -22.06
CA SER A 125 -7.99 2.04 -21.80
C SER A 125 -9.48 1.89 -21.47
N GLN A 126 -10.20 1.03 -22.17
CA GLN A 126 -11.63 0.79 -21.94
C GLN A 126 -11.87 0.10 -20.59
N SER A 127 -11.08 -0.93 -20.25
CA SER A 127 -11.20 -1.62 -18.96
C SER A 127 -10.87 -0.70 -17.78
N THR A 128 -9.89 0.19 -17.93
CA THR A 128 -9.54 1.21 -16.91
C THR A 128 -10.68 2.21 -16.73
N ARG A 129 -11.20 2.79 -17.81
CA ARG A 129 -12.35 3.72 -17.74
C ARG A 129 -13.59 3.08 -17.14
N ARG A 130 -13.83 1.80 -17.47
CA ARG A 130 -14.94 1.05 -16.88
C ARG A 130 -14.74 0.87 -15.36
N LEU A 131 -13.54 0.52 -14.93
CA LEU A 131 -13.22 0.40 -13.50
C LEU A 131 -13.40 1.74 -12.77
N GLU A 132 -12.91 2.85 -13.34
CA GLU A 132 -13.09 4.19 -12.81
C GLU A 132 -14.59 4.53 -12.68
N GLY A 133 -15.39 4.25 -13.73
CA GLY A 133 -16.83 4.47 -13.68
C GLY A 133 -17.56 3.65 -12.60
N GLU A 134 -17.13 2.43 -12.34
CA GLU A 134 -17.69 1.63 -11.24
C GLU A 134 -17.23 2.12 -9.86
N ILE A 135 -16.00 2.62 -9.72
CA ILE A 135 -15.53 3.29 -8.50
C ILE A 135 -16.37 4.54 -8.21
N ASP A 136 -16.62 5.38 -9.22
CA ASP A 136 -17.48 6.55 -9.09
C ASP A 136 -18.91 6.18 -8.71
N ARG A 137 -19.41 5.05 -9.23
CA ARG A 137 -20.73 4.52 -8.87
C ARG A 137 -20.79 4.07 -7.42
N VAL A 138 -19.76 3.38 -6.93
CA VAL A 138 -19.61 3.00 -5.52
C VAL A 138 -19.66 4.23 -4.62
N PHE A 139 -18.85 5.24 -4.91
CA PHE A 139 -18.82 6.46 -4.10
C PHE A 139 -20.13 7.26 -4.15
N ARG A 140 -20.82 7.30 -5.29
CA ARG A 140 -22.16 7.90 -5.40
C ARG A 140 -23.19 7.14 -4.54
N GLU A 141 -23.18 5.81 -4.55
CA GLU A 141 -24.08 5.00 -3.73
C GLU A 141 -23.81 5.21 -2.24
N LEU A 142 -22.55 5.35 -1.85
CA LEU A 142 -22.13 5.68 -0.48
C LEU A 142 -22.35 7.17 -0.13
N GLN A 143 -22.90 7.98 -1.05
CA GLN A 143 -23.12 9.42 -0.89
C GLN A 143 -21.83 10.17 -0.53
N VAL A 144 -20.73 9.80 -1.12
CA VAL A 144 -19.44 10.51 -1.00
C VAL A 144 -19.48 11.74 -1.91
N PRO A 145 -19.22 12.94 -1.40
CA PRO A 145 -19.13 14.15 -2.23
C PRO A 145 -17.98 14.07 -3.24
N GLU A 146 -18.13 14.69 -4.40
CA GLU A 146 -17.10 14.69 -5.45
C GLU A 146 -15.80 15.39 -4.99
N ASP A 147 -15.92 16.36 -4.10
CA ASP A 147 -14.80 17.11 -3.49
C ASP A 147 -14.19 16.41 -2.27
N ALA A 148 -14.68 15.23 -1.88
CA ALA A 148 -14.10 14.47 -0.79
C ALA A 148 -12.65 14.13 -1.07
N LYS A 149 -11.76 14.55 -0.16
CA LYS A 149 -10.32 14.32 -0.31
C LYS A 149 -9.97 12.86 -0.03
N GLU A 150 -9.05 12.33 -0.83
CA GLU A 150 -8.38 11.07 -0.54
C GLU A 150 -7.36 11.27 0.57
N VAL A 151 -7.52 10.56 1.67
CA VAL A 151 -6.70 10.62 2.87
C VAL A 151 -6.08 9.26 3.12
N ASP A 152 -4.80 9.25 3.40
CA ASP A 152 -4.10 8.05 3.82
C ASP A 152 -4.40 7.75 5.29
N VAL A 153 -4.79 6.51 5.55
CA VAL A 153 -5.01 5.99 6.91
C VAL A 153 -4.13 4.77 7.09
N VAL A 154 -3.53 4.63 8.26
CA VAL A 154 -2.67 3.50 8.55
C VAL A 154 -3.49 2.39 9.20
N GLN A 155 -3.64 1.29 8.48
CA GLN A 155 -4.28 0.09 8.99
C GLN A 155 -3.25 -0.79 9.70
N LEU A 156 -3.57 -1.17 10.93
CA LEU A 156 -2.76 -2.12 11.70
C LEU A 156 -3.11 -3.55 11.32
N THR A 157 -2.11 -4.32 10.87
CA THR A 157 -2.25 -5.77 10.68
C THR A 157 -2.02 -6.50 11.99
N TYR A 158 -2.91 -7.41 12.34
CA TYR A 158 -2.84 -8.18 13.60
C TYR A 158 -3.27 -9.63 13.41
N ARG A 159 -2.88 -10.46 14.34
CA ARG A 159 -3.36 -11.85 14.45
C ARG A 159 -3.51 -12.26 15.90
N TRP A 160 -4.43 -13.17 16.16
CA TRP A 160 -4.53 -13.86 17.42
C TRP A 160 -3.49 -14.98 17.51
N LYS A 161 -2.74 -15.03 18.59
CA LYS A 161 -1.82 -16.13 18.90
C LYS A 161 -1.84 -16.42 20.39
N ASN A 162 -2.22 -17.64 20.77
CA ASN A 162 -2.26 -18.10 22.16
C ASN A 162 -3.09 -17.18 23.07
N GLY A 163 -4.30 -16.79 22.62
CA GLY A 163 -5.18 -15.91 23.39
C GLY A 163 -4.72 -14.45 23.50
N THR A 164 -3.66 -14.07 22.81
CA THR A 164 -3.16 -12.70 22.79
C THR A 164 -3.16 -12.13 21.38
N VAL A 165 -3.45 -10.83 21.26
CA VAL A 165 -3.29 -10.11 20.00
C VAL A 165 -1.80 -9.84 19.77
N LYS A 166 -1.32 -10.24 18.62
CA LYS A 166 0.01 -9.86 18.15
C LYS A 166 -0.12 -9.05 16.87
N ILE A 167 0.56 -7.93 16.82
CA ILE A 167 0.74 -7.20 15.57
C ILE A 167 1.50 -8.14 14.65
N SER A 168 0.88 -8.43 13.50
CA SER A 168 1.38 -9.48 12.63
C SER A 168 2.42 -8.94 11.67
N THR A 169 3.57 -9.59 11.68
CA THR A 169 4.40 -9.66 10.48
C THR A 169 4.03 -10.94 9.75
N THR A 170 3.40 -10.87 8.60
CA THR A 170 3.04 -12.05 7.81
C THR A 170 4.18 -12.42 6.87
N GLY A 171 4.68 -13.63 6.97
CA GLY A 171 5.75 -14.12 6.12
C GLY A 171 7.06 -13.32 6.27
N SER A 172 7.54 -12.75 5.18
CA SER A 172 8.73 -11.88 5.14
C SER A 172 8.46 -10.43 5.51
N GLU A 173 7.23 -10.06 5.79
CA GLU A 173 6.86 -8.69 6.12
C GLU A 173 7.40 -8.32 7.51
N THR A 174 8.11 -7.23 7.56
CA THR A 174 8.74 -6.72 8.79
C THR A 174 7.96 -5.58 9.41
N THR A 175 6.93 -5.08 8.74
CA THR A 175 6.11 -3.98 9.24
C THR A 175 4.64 -4.37 9.35
N PRO A 176 4.00 -4.09 10.50
CA PRO A 176 2.60 -4.40 10.73
C PRO A 176 1.64 -3.33 10.22
N TYR A 177 2.14 -2.23 9.67
CA TYR A 177 1.35 -1.08 9.30
C TYR A 177 1.21 -0.99 7.77
N THR A 178 -0.02 -0.91 7.30
CA THR A 178 -0.34 -0.80 5.87
C THR A 178 -1.08 0.50 5.62
N ASN A 179 -0.72 1.19 4.54
CA ASN A 179 -1.45 2.37 4.09
C ASN A 179 -2.75 1.95 3.38
N VAL A 180 -3.81 2.64 3.70
CA VAL A 180 -5.11 2.53 3.03
C VAL A 180 -5.61 3.92 2.72
N SER A 181 -5.95 4.17 1.46
CA SER A 181 -6.53 5.45 1.04
C SER A 181 -8.05 5.40 1.17
N LEU A 182 -8.61 6.38 1.87
CA LEU A 182 -10.04 6.53 2.09
C LEU A 182 -10.50 7.88 1.55
N ARG A 183 -11.75 7.99 1.11
CA ARG A 183 -12.40 9.28 0.90
C ARG A 183 -12.88 9.82 2.25
N VAL A 184 -12.39 11.00 2.62
CA VAL A 184 -12.69 11.61 3.92
C VAL A 184 -13.32 12.98 3.72
N PHE A 185 -14.44 13.19 4.42
CA PHE A 185 -15.19 14.45 4.37
C PHE A 185 -15.96 14.65 5.68
N ARG A 186 -16.44 15.86 5.90
CA ARG A 186 -17.31 16.17 7.03
C ARG A 186 -18.76 16.30 6.54
N ARG A 187 -19.67 15.71 7.29
CA ARG A 187 -21.11 15.87 7.11
C ARG A 187 -21.73 16.26 8.44
N GLU A 188 -22.18 17.50 8.56
CA GLU A 188 -22.72 18.04 9.81
C GLU A 188 -21.74 17.82 10.98
N ASP A 189 -22.12 16.99 11.97
CA ASP A 189 -21.36 16.71 13.18
C ASP A 189 -20.62 15.35 13.14
N VAL A 190 -20.44 14.77 11.95
CA VAL A 190 -19.70 13.52 11.77
C VAL A 190 -18.55 13.67 10.80
N LEU A 191 -17.44 13.00 11.10
CA LEU A 191 -16.36 12.74 10.17
C LEU A 191 -16.68 11.45 9.43
N CYS A 192 -16.84 11.54 8.11
CA CYS A 192 -17.10 10.41 7.24
C CYS A 192 -15.81 9.87 6.66
N LEU A 193 -15.66 8.56 6.70
CA LEU A 193 -14.58 7.80 6.05
C LEU A 193 -15.25 6.82 5.09
N ALA A 194 -14.86 6.76 3.83
CA ALA A 194 -15.43 5.82 2.89
C ALA A 194 -14.33 5.03 2.16
N ASP A 195 -14.47 3.72 2.17
CA ASP A 195 -13.75 2.81 1.29
C ASP A 195 -14.66 2.36 0.12
N LEU A 196 -14.28 1.32 -0.60
CA LEU A 196 -15.06 0.78 -1.71
C LEU A 196 -16.18 -0.19 -1.28
N GLU A 197 -16.40 -0.37 0.02
CA GLU A 197 -17.43 -1.25 0.56
C GLU A 197 -18.39 -0.53 1.49
N ASN A 198 -17.84 0.36 2.34
CA ASN A 198 -18.59 1.00 3.40
C ASN A 198 -18.29 2.49 3.53
N ARG A 199 -19.26 3.22 4.05
CA ARG A 199 -19.07 4.54 4.64
C ARG A 199 -19.21 4.45 6.14
N TYR A 200 -18.21 4.92 6.86
CA TYR A 200 -18.17 5.01 8.31
C TYR A 200 -18.45 6.45 8.73
N GLU A 201 -19.21 6.63 9.79
CA GLU A 201 -19.52 7.93 10.39
C GLU A 201 -19.01 7.97 11.82
N LEU A 202 -18.04 8.82 12.08
CA LEU A 202 -17.44 9.02 13.40
C LEU A 202 -17.98 10.32 13.99
N PRO A 203 -18.74 10.28 15.10
CA PRO A 203 -19.24 11.49 15.74
C PRO A 203 -18.10 12.40 16.19
N ILE A 204 -18.10 13.66 15.75
CA ILE A 204 -17.06 14.63 16.13
C ILE A 204 -17.10 14.86 17.64
N SER A 205 -18.29 14.83 18.25
CA SER A 205 -18.46 14.94 19.71
C SER A 205 -17.81 13.79 20.51
N ALA A 206 -17.59 12.63 19.88
CA ALA A 206 -16.90 11.50 20.50
C ALA A 206 -15.37 11.64 20.41
N MET A 207 -14.87 12.54 19.58
CA MET A 207 -13.45 12.75 19.39
C MET A 207 -12.86 13.53 20.55
N ARG A 208 -11.75 13.07 21.08
CA ARG A 208 -11.12 13.67 22.25
C ARG A 208 -9.88 14.48 21.92
N ARG A 209 -9.03 13.96 21.08
CA ARG A 209 -7.71 14.54 20.78
C ARG A 209 -7.22 14.14 19.40
N LEU A 210 -6.52 15.10 18.78
CA LEU A 210 -5.72 14.85 17.59
C LEU A 210 -4.26 15.12 17.95
N LYS A 211 -3.42 14.07 17.88
CA LYS A 211 -2.03 14.15 18.36
C LYS A 211 -1.05 13.89 17.23
N MET A 212 0.08 14.59 17.27
CA MET A 212 1.29 14.19 16.56
C MET A 212 2.25 13.52 17.53
N VAL A 213 2.52 12.24 17.32
CA VAL A 213 3.43 11.43 18.12
C VAL A 213 4.79 11.43 17.46
N LYS A 214 5.82 11.94 18.17
CA LYS A 214 7.22 12.02 17.69
C LYS A 214 7.95 10.66 17.80
N LYS A 215 7.39 9.63 17.16
CA LYS A 215 7.99 8.30 17.06
C LYS A 215 8.01 7.86 15.61
N PRO A 216 9.07 7.17 15.16
CA PRO A 216 9.14 6.66 13.81
C PRO A 216 8.05 5.63 13.55
N LEU A 217 7.53 5.65 12.33
CA LEU A 217 6.58 4.69 11.81
C LEU A 217 7.06 4.22 10.43
N VAL A 218 6.93 2.92 10.17
CA VAL A 218 7.22 2.31 8.87
C VAL A 218 5.90 1.80 8.29
N ILE A 219 5.56 2.26 7.09
CA ILE A 219 4.29 2.00 6.44
C ILE A 219 4.53 1.23 5.15
N GLN A 220 3.77 0.16 4.92
CA GLN A 220 3.71 -0.57 3.65
C GLN A 220 2.57 -0.06 2.76
N GLY A 221 2.65 -0.36 1.46
CA GLY A 221 1.57 -0.07 0.51
C GLY A 221 1.35 1.43 0.27
N TRP A 222 2.37 2.24 0.43
CA TRP A 222 2.32 3.64 0.06
C TRP A 222 2.40 3.76 -1.48
N ASN A 223 1.33 4.21 -2.11
CA ASN A 223 1.17 4.24 -3.57
C ASN A 223 1.50 5.59 -4.22
N LYS A 224 2.21 6.45 -3.52
CA LYS A 224 2.54 7.83 -3.98
C LYS A 224 4.05 8.02 -4.18
N GLU A 225 4.78 6.97 -4.54
CA GLU A 225 6.25 6.99 -4.72
C GLU A 225 6.70 8.11 -5.67
N GLU A 226 6.00 8.29 -6.78
CA GLU A 226 6.24 9.35 -7.76
C GLU A 226 6.13 10.77 -7.15
N LYS A 227 5.37 10.92 -6.06
CA LYS A 227 5.15 12.18 -5.34
C LYS A 227 6.09 12.39 -4.15
N LEU A 228 7.01 11.46 -3.87
CA LEU A 228 7.88 11.55 -2.69
C LEU A 228 8.69 12.85 -2.67
N ASN A 229 9.07 13.37 -3.83
CA ASN A 229 9.79 14.62 -4.00
C ASN A 229 8.89 15.86 -4.08
N ASP A 230 7.57 15.71 -4.01
CA ASP A 230 6.64 16.83 -4.02
C ASP A 230 6.92 17.76 -2.82
N PRO A 231 6.92 19.08 -3.02
CA PRO A 231 7.07 20.07 -1.94
C PRO A 231 6.15 19.85 -0.77
N PHE A 232 4.96 19.31 -0.98
CA PHE A 232 3.99 18.98 0.06
C PHE A 232 4.55 17.99 1.11
N TYR A 233 5.34 16.99 0.70
CA TYR A 233 5.86 15.97 1.60
C TYR A 233 7.21 16.36 2.25
N LYS A 234 7.93 17.35 1.71
CA LYS A 234 9.25 17.78 2.22
C LYS A 234 9.30 18.05 3.72
N PRO A 235 8.31 18.76 4.34
CA PRO A 235 8.33 19.05 5.78
C PRO A 235 8.32 17.78 6.63
N TYR A 236 7.74 16.70 6.15
CA TYR A 236 7.55 15.45 6.89
C TYR A 236 8.77 14.52 6.81
N LYS A 237 9.76 14.86 5.95
CA LYS A 237 11.01 14.10 5.80
C LYS A 237 10.79 12.60 5.57
N LEU A 238 9.85 12.29 4.67
CA LEU A 238 9.56 10.91 4.28
C LEU A 238 10.77 10.33 3.55
N THR A 239 11.08 9.07 3.81
CA THR A 239 12.07 8.31 3.06
C THR A 239 11.50 6.94 2.69
N MET A 240 11.94 6.38 1.57
CA MET A 240 11.53 5.06 1.13
C MET A 240 12.75 4.13 1.13
N ASP A 241 12.56 2.91 1.58
CA ASP A 241 13.60 1.89 1.56
C ASP A 241 13.52 0.99 0.31
N ASN A 242 14.47 0.07 0.16
CA ASN A 242 14.52 -0.86 -0.97
C ASN A 242 13.37 -1.88 -1.02
N TYR A 243 12.51 -1.89 -0.01
CA TYR A 243 11.31 -2.74 0.08
C TYR A 243 10.02 -1.95 -0.16
N GLU A 244 10.13 -0.74 -0.74
CA GLU A 244 8.98 0.15 -1.02
C GLU A 244 8.18 0.53 0.24
N ARG A 245 8.85 0.56 1.40
CA ARG A 245 8.24 0.98 2.66
C ARG A 245 8.59 2.42 2.96
N VAL A 246 7.59 3.21 3.35
CA VAL A 246 7.79 4.61 3.72
C VAL A 246 8.11 4.71 5.21
N HIS A 247 9.19 5.40 5.51
CA HIS A 247 9.60 5.73 6.86
C HIS A 247 9.21 7.17 7.18
N THR A 248 8.52 7.36 8.29
CA THR A 248 8.16 8.67 8.84
C THR A 248 8.84 8.87 10.19
N LYS A 249 9.09 10.12 10.59
CA LYS A 249 9.65 10.45 11.90
C LYS A 249 8.59 10.64 12.97
N SER A 250 7.35 10.78 12.57
CA SER A 250 6.19 10.97 13.43
C SER A 250 4.97 10.35 12.77
N TYR A 251 3.89 10.20 13.53
CA TYR A 251 2.59 9.81 13.02
C TYR A 251 1.48 10.53 13.77
N GLY A 252 0.30 10.55 13.18
CA GLY A 252 -0.91 11.12 13.77
C GLY A 252 -1.75 10.09 14.49
N LEU A 253 -2.43 10.50 15.54
CA LEU A 253 -3.48 9.75 16.22
C LEU A 253 -4.71 10.62 16.41
N LEU A 254 -5.83 10.22 15.84
CA LEU A 254 -7.15 10.72 16.23
C LEU A 254 -7.73 9.76 17.28
N GLU A 255 -7.89 10.27 18.51
CA GLU A 255 -8.46 9.51 19.62
C GLU A 255 -9.93 9.87 19.80
N LEU A 256 -10.79 8.85 19.88
CA LEU A 256 -12.22 9.02 20.13
C LEU A 256 -12.72 7.97 21.11
N ASN A 257 -13.81 8.27 21.80
CA ASN A 257 -14.51 7.34 22.65
C ASN A 257 -15.95 7.20 22.18
N HIS A 258 -16.34 5.99 21.84
CA HIS A 258 -17.70 5.68 21.42
C HIS A 258 -18.22 4.49 22.22
N ASP A 259 -19.38 4.65 22.86
CA ASP A 259 -20.00 3.64 23.70
C ASP A 259 -19.08 3.04 24.79
N GLY A 260 -18.23 3.89 25.38
CA GLY A 260 -17.28 3.48 26.42
C GLY A 260 -16.03 2.78 25.91
N VAL A 261 -15.89 2.64 24.59
CA VAL A 261 -14.73 2.05 23.92
C VAL A 261 -13.81 3.16 23.40
N ASP A 262 -12.53 3.07 23.71
CA ASP A 262 -11.51 4.01 23.24
C ASP A 262 -10.91 3.54 21.92
N TRP A 263 -11.13 4.30 20.86
CA TRP A 263 -10.61 4.07 19.53
C TRP A 263 -9.45 5.00 19.21
N ALA A 264 -8.56 4.56 18.32
CA ALA A 264 -7.50 5.38 17.78
C ALA A 264 -7.35 5.14 16.28
N LEU A 265 -7.54 6.21 15.49
CA LEU A 265 -7.27 6.20 14.06
C LEU A 265 -5.83 6.66 13.84
N TRP A 266 -5.04 5.83 13.15
CA TRP A 266 -3.63 6.11 12.84
C TRP A 266 -3.51 6.76 11.48
N LEU A 267 -2.77 7.85 11.43
CA LEU A 267 -2.63 8.70 10.26
C LEU A 267 -1.14 8.95 9.96
N PRO A 268 -0.74 9.01 8.69
CA PRO A 268 0.51 9.63 8.33
C PRO A 268 0.54 11.11 8.79
N PRO A 269 1.71 11.67 9.10
CA PRO A 269 1.79 13.02 9.69
C PRO A 269 1.28 14.11 8.74
N TYR A 270 1.33 13.90 7.44
CA TYR A 270 0.88 14.87 6.43
C TYR A 270 -0.65 14.99 6.31
N GLU A 271 -1.42 14.09 6.89
CA GLU A 271 -2.88 14.16 6.88
C GLU A 271 -3.48 14.90 8.09
N LEU A 272 -2.66 15.18 9.12
CA LEU A 272 -3.14 15.78 10.37
C LEU A 272 -3.81 17.14 10.18
N ASN A 273 -3.24 18.01 9.33
CA ASN A 273 -3.80 19.34 9.10
C ASN A 273 -5.19 19.26 8.46
N TYR A 274 -5.41 18.32 7.55
CA TYR A 274 -6.72 18.13 6.92
C TYR A 274 -7.74 17.61 7.92
N ILE A 275 -7.38 16.61 8.71
CA ILE A 275 -8.26 16.06 9.76
C ILE A 275 -8.57 17.13 10.82
N SER A 276 -7.59 17.94 11.22
CA SER A 276 -7.80 19.07 12.13
C SER A 276 -8.83 20.07 11.57
N ALA A 277 -8.71 20.40 10.28
CA ALA A 277 -9.67 21.32 9.62
C ALA A 277 -11.09 20.75 9.58
N LEU A 278 -11.26 19.44 9.37
CA LEU A 278 -12.57 18.81 9.33
C LEU A 278 -13.21 18.66 10.71
N THR A 279 -12.40 18.34 11.72
CA THR A 279 -12.91 18.03 13.07
C THR A 279 -12.95 19.23 14.00
N GLY A 280 -12.19 20.29 13.70
CA GLY A 280 -12.00 21.44 14.58
C GLY A 280 -11.06 21.17 15.76
N LEU A 281 -10.44 19.97 15.84
CA LEU A 281 -9.53 19.63 16.92
C LEU A 281 -8.14 20.22 16.67
N PRO A 282 -7.51 20.86 17.68
CA PRO A 282 -6.13 21.30 17.57
C PRO A 282 -5.19 20.09 17.56
N ILE A 283 -4.10 20.19 16.78
CA ILE A 283 -3.02 19.20 16.79
C ILE A 283 -2.17 19.42 18.02
N THR A 284 -2.09 18.41 18.90
CA THR A 284 -1.22 18.43 20.08
C THR A 284 0.02 17.58 19.85
N GLU A 285 1.17 17.99 20.33
CA GLU A 285 2.43 17.23 20.24
C GLU A 285 2.62 16.36 21.48
N GLU A 286 3.09 15.10 21.27
CA GLU A 286 3.42 14.17 22.36
C GLU A 286 4.82 13.54 22.13
#